data_80ecb92d4d91dde29f6565798a041f01
#
_entry.id   80ecb92d4d91dde29f6565798a041f01
#
_cell.length_a   1.000
_cell.length_b   1.000
_cell.length_c   1.000
_cell.angle_alpha   90.00
_cell.angle_beta   90.00
_cell.angle_gamma   90.00
#
_symmetry.space_group_name_H-M   'P 1'
#
loop_
_entity.id
_entity.type
_entity.pdbx_description
1 polymer ?
#
loop_
_entity_poly.entity_id
_entity_poly.type
_entity_poly.pdbx_seq_one_letter_code
_entity_poly.pdbx_strand_id
1 'polypeptide(L)'
;MPARRQPDRPDFIRHWTTLEGVDDAAYEGSDELLSIGAPLGRALGLTRIGIHHERLPPGRRTSYPHAESAEEEFVFVLQGRPDAWIDGRLYPLGEGDAVGFPAGTGLCHSILNNSDDEVRLLVAGERSKPENRIYYPCNPEQRARRADWWDDVPPRPMGPHDGVPDRGRRDSAKEGARLACILNWQGEEQPADHYAGDDEKMLIGVDFSNRFGITRLGIHHGRL
;
A
#
# COMPACT_ATOMS: atom_id res chain seq x y z
N MET A 1 9.69 10.30 43.55
CA MET A 1 9.18 11.36 42.69
C MET A 1 7.84 10.92 42.13
N PRO A 2 6.76 11.71 42.24
CA PRO A 2 5.47 11.33 41.66
C PRO A 2 5.61 11.25 40.13
N ALA A 3 5.10 10.17 39.53
CA ALA A 3 5.04 9.97 38.11
C ALA A 3 4.30 11.18 37.46
N ARG A 4 4.95 11.89 36.54
CA ARG A 4 4.28 12.92 35.75
C ARG A 4 3.10 12.24 35.04
N ARG A 5 1.87 12.64 35.37
CA ARG A 5 0.69 12.33 34.59
C ARG A 5 0.98 12.79 33.16
N GLN A 6 1.04 11.85 32.22
CA GLN A 6 1.02 12.23 30.80
C GLN A 6 -0.30 13.00 30.58
N PRO A 7 -0.25 14.18 29.93
CA PRO A 7 -1.48 14.87 29.56
C PRO A 7 -2.34 13.94 28.70
N ASP A 8 -3.65 14.00 28.87
CA ASP A 8 -4.59 13.23 28.06
C ASP A 8 -4.28 13.49 26.58
N ARG A 9 -4.01 12.43 25.86
CA ARG A 9 -3.60 12.52 24.45
C ARG A 9 -4.77 13.06 23.62
N PRO A 10 -4.60 14.16 22.87
CA PRO A 10 -5.66 14.70 22.05
C PRO A 10 -6.21 13.66 21.05
N ASP A 11 -7.49 13.77 20.72
CA ASP A 11 -8.19 12.81 19.85
C ASP A 11 -7.62 12.72 18.42
N PHE A 12 -6.91 13.73 17.94
CA PHE A 12 -6.22 13.75 16.67
C PHE A 12 -4.80 13.13 16.70
N ILE A 13 -4.39 12.54 17.84
CA ILE A 13 -3.13 11.79 17.98
C ILE A 13 -3.50 10.35 18.34
N ARG A 14 -3.30 9.44 17.40
CA ARG A 14 -3.62 8.01 17.57
C ARG A 14 -2.38 7.14 17.38
N HIS A 15 -2.33 6.03 18.09
CA HIS A 15 -1.36 4.96 17.84
C HIS A 15 -2.08 3.80 17.16
N TRP A 16 -1.50 3.23 16.13
CA TRP A 16 -2.14 2.18 15.32
C TRP A 16 -2.61 0.97 16.15
N THR A 17 -1.85 0.58 17.19
CA THR A 17 -2.22 -0.56 18.08
C THR A 17 -3.54 -0.37 18.81
N THR A 18 -4.00 0.86 18.99
CA THR A 18 -5.30 1.16 19.62
C THR A 18 -6.46 1.17 18.63
N LEU A 19 -6.17 1.01 17.36
CA LEU A 19 -7.11 1.10 16.24
C LEU A 19 -7.17 -0.18 15.43
N GLU A 20 -6.29 -1.14 15.72
CA GLU A 20 -6.24 -2.42 15.01
C GLU A 20 -7.57 -3.15 15.13
N GLY A 21 -8.08 -3.62 14.00
CA GLY A 21 -9.31 -4.40 13.91
C GLY A 21 -9.14 -5.84 14.38
N VAL A 22 -10.24 -6.57 14.34
CA VAL A 22 -10.25 -8.01 14.57
C VAL A 22 -9.59 -8.70 13.35
N ASP A 23 -8.94 -9.83 13.58
CA ASP A 23 -8.32 -10.65 12.54
C ASP A 23 -9.37 -11.52 11.84
N ASP A 24 -10.26 -10.89 11.07
CA ASP A 24 -11.39 -11.52 10.38
C ASP A 24 -11.63 -10.96 8.97
N ALA A 25 -10.72 -10.10 8.47
CA ALA A 25 -10.88 -9.51 7.16
C ALA A 25 -10.78 -10.58 6.06
N ALA A 26 -11.84 -10.75 5.29
CA ALA A 26 -11.94 -11.68 4.17
C ALA A 26 -12.91 -11.14 3.11
N TYR A 27 -12.80 -11.61 1.88
CA TYR A 27 -13.82 -11.37 0.86
C TYR A 27 -15.05 -12.23 1.13
N GLU A 28 -16.22 -11.73 0.75
CA GLU A 28 -17.48 -12.45 0.90
C GLU A 28 -17.42 -13.84 0.25
N GLY A 29 -17.73 -14.88 1.05
CA GLY A 29 -17.70 -16.29 0.62
C GLY A 29 -16.30 -16.88 0.50
N SER A 30 -15.28 -16.23 1.11
CA SER A 30 -13.93 -16.76 1.20
C SER A 30 -13.53 -16.95 2.67
N ASP A 31 -12.83 -18.05 2.96
CA ASP A 31 -12.19 -18.30 4.26
C ASP A 31 -10.74 -17.76 4.30
N GLU A 32 -10.26 -17.14 3.22
CA GLU A 32 -8.94 -16.58 3.13
C GLU A 32 -8.87 -15.29 3.94
N LEU A 33 -8.07 -15.31 5.02
CA LEU A 33 -7.81 -14.12 5.83
C LEU A 33 -6.77 -13.22 5.15
N LEU A 34 -7.08 -11.93 5.11
CA LEU A 34 -6.24 -10.86 4.54
C LEU A 34 -5.37 -10.21 5.61
N SER A 35 -4.89 -8.98 5.35
CA SER A 35 -4.17 -8.16 6.34
C SER A 35 -5.05 -7.77 7.51
N ILE A 36 -4.40 -7.44 8.65
CA ILE A 36 -5.04 -6.90 9.85
C ILE A 36 -4.83 -5.39 9.84
N GLY A 37 -5.90 -4.64 9.62
CA GLY A 37 -5.84 -3.20 9.38
C GLY A 37 -6.12 -2.36 10.61
N ALA A 38 -5.41 -1.22 10.73
CA ALA A 38 -5.72 -0.12 11.64
C ALA A 38 -6.08 1.13 10.82
N PRO A 39 -7.37 1.54 10.77
CA PRO A 39 -7.84 2.60 9.87
C PRO A 39 -7.52 4.00 10.43
N LEU A 40 -6.25 4.41 10.37
CA LEU A 40 -5.75 5.69 10.87
C LEU A 40 -6.50 6.88 10.27
N GLY A 41 -6.68 6.91 8.96
CA GLY A 41 -7.36 8.02 8.29
C GLY A 41 -8.77 8.24 8.82
N ARG A 42 -9.54 7.16 9.02
CA ARG A 42 -10.90 7.25 9.59
C ARG A 42 -10.87 7.75 11.03
N ALA A 43 -9.98 7.20 11.85
CA ALA A 43 -9.87 7.56 13.27
C ALA A 43 -9.42 9.02 13.49
N LEU A 44 -8.70 9.60 12.51
CA LEU A 44 -8.25 10.98 12.52
C LEU A 44 -9.23 11.94 11.79
N GLY A 45 -10.39 11.46 11.34
CA GLY A 45 -11.40 12.28 10.66
C GLY A 45 -11.07 12.68 9.23
N LEU A 46 -10.11 12.02 8.57
CA LEU A 46 -9.79 12.27 7.17
C LEU A 46 -10.91 11.77 6.27
N THR A 47 -11.43 12.61 5.38
CA THR A 47 -12.60 12.29 4.56
C THR A 47 -12.25 11.99 3.09
N ARG A 48 -11.08 12.40 2.61
CA ARG A 48 -10.66 12.24 1.21
C ARG A 48 -9.61 11.15 1.03
N ILE A 49 -8.86 10.86 2.10
CA ILE A 49 -7.73 9.94 2.09
C ILE A 49 -8.00 8.82 3.07
N GLY A 50 -7.81 7.58 2.62
CA GLY A 50 -7.65 6.39 3.46
C GLY A 50 -6.17 6.26 3.83
N ILE A 51 -5.89 6.15 5.13
CA ILE A 51 -4.56 5.81 5.62
C ILE A 51 -4.73 4.64 6.58
N HIS A 52 -4.02 3.55 6.31
CA HIS A 52 -4.06 2.33 7.10
C HIS A 52 -2.64 1.93 7.50
N HIS A 53 -2.46 1.52 8.74
CA HIS A 53 -1.36 0.66 9.11
C HIS A 53 -1.85 -0.77 8.98
N GLU A 54 -1.12 -1.62 8.28
CA GLU A 54 -1.50 -3.00 8.07
C GLU A 54 -0.41 -3.95 8.57
N ARG A 55 -0.82 -4.99 9.30
CA ARG A 55 -0.01 -6.16 9.58
C ARG A 55 -0.41 -7.27 8.63
N LEU A 56 0.59 -7.85 7.99
CA LEU A 56 0.41 -8.93 7.04
C LEU A 56 1.14 -10.18 7.56
N PRO A 57 0.43 -11.10 8.22
CA PRO A 57 0.99 -12.36 8.69
C PRO A 57 1.56 -13.21 7.55
N PRO A 58 2.48 -14.15 7.82
CA PRO A 58 3.00 -15.08 6.83
C PRO A 58 1.90 -15.83 6.07
N GLY A 59 2.03 -15.90 4.75
CA GLY A 59 1.10 -16.62 3.87
C GLY A 59 -0.20 -15.87 3.58
N ARG A 60 -0.24 -14.56 3.84
CA ARG A 60 -1.41 -13.72 3.53
C ARG A 60 -1.08 -12.68 2.46
N ARG A 61 -2.12 -12.07 1.91
CA ARG A 61 -2.06 -10.92 1.00
C ARG A 61 -2.95 -9.79 1.50
N THR A 62 -2.69 -8.56 1.04
CA THR A 62 -3.48 -7.38 1.43
C THR A 62 -4.89 -7.43 0.85
N SER A 63 -5.02 -7.93 -0.38
CA SER A 63 -6.27 -7.99 -1.14
C SER A 63 -6.17 -9.04 -2.24
N TYR A 64 -7.26 -9.37 -2.89
CA TYR A 64 -7.18 -9.98 -4.22
C TYR A 64 -6.48 -9.03 -5.19
N PRO A 65 -5.65 -9.54 -6.14
CA PRO A 65 -5.06 -8.69 -7.17
C PRO A 65 -6.14 -7.89 -7.90
N HIS A 66 -5.96 -6.57 -7.95
CA HIS A 66 -6.94 -5.67 -8.56
C HIS A 66 -6.31 -4.44 -9.17
N ALA A 67 -7.08 -3.74 -10.00
CA ALA A 67 -6.77 -2.41 -10.51
C ALA A 67 -7.99 -1.51 -10.37
N GLU A 68 -7.74 -0.23 -10.14
CA GLU A 68 -8.78 0.78 -9.94
C GLU A 68 -8.78 1.85 -11.03
N SER A 69 -9.98 2.25 -11.48
CA SER A 69 -10.15 3.20 -12.58
C SER A 69 -9.98 4.65 -12.14
N ALA A 70 -10.32 4.98 -10.90
CA ALA A 70 -10.41 6.35 -10.42
C ALA A 70 -9.74 6.62 -9.07
N GLU A 71 -9.23 5.60 -8.39
CA GLU A 71 -8.58 5.74 -7.07
C GLU A 71 -7.09 5.43 -7.18
N GLU A 72 -6.26 6.30 -6.59
CA GLU A 72 -4.81 6.12 -6.49
C GLU A 72 -4.49 5.42 -5.19
N GLU A 73 -3.50 4.51 -5.23
CA GLU A 73 -3.01 3.80 -4.05
C GLU A 73 -1.49 3.90 -3.94
N PHE A 74 -1.02 3.89 -2.70
CA PHE A 74 0.39 3.89 -2.34
C PHE A 74 0.62 2.94 -1.17
N VAL A 75 1.69 2.14 -1.26
CA VAL A 75 2.11 1.24 -0.20
C VAL A 75 3.56 1.51 0.16
N PHE A 76 3.86 1.58 1.46
CA PHE A 76 5.21 1.72 1.98
C PHE A 76 5.52 0.59 2.95
N VAL A 77 6.66 -0.06 2.78
CA VAL A 77 7.11 -1.15 3.66
C VAL A 77 7.76 -0.56 4.90
N LEU A 78 7.07 -0.68 6.05
CA LEU A 78 7.57 -0.25 7.36
C LEU A 78 8.51 -1.30 7.96
N GLN A 79 8.20 -2.59 7.76
CA GLN A 79 8.94 -3.71 8.31
C GLN A 79 8.73 -4.97 7.49
N GLY A 80 9.79 -5.78 7.35
CA GLY A 80 9.72 -7.11 6.74
C GLY A 80 10.06 -7.11 5.25
N ARG A 81 9.75 -8.26 4.59
CA ARG A 81 10.13 -8.52 3.20
C ARG A 81 8.95 -9.11 2.43
N PRO A 82 7.96 -8.30 2.06
CA PRO A 82 6.86 -8.75 1.22
C PRO A 82 7.29 -8.82 -0.25
N ASP A 83 6.40 -9.39 -1.07
CA ASP A 83 6.45 -9.29 -2.51
C ASP A 83 5.32 -8.38 -3.01
N ALA A 84 5.60 -7.44 -3.91
CA ALA A 84 4.57 -6.81 -4.71
C ALA A 84 4.21 -7.75 -5.86
N TRP A 85 2.96 -8.22 -5.88
CA TRP A 85 2.40 -8.86 -7.06
C TRP A 85 1.90 -7.78 -8.01
N ILE A 86 2.48 -7.73 -9.22
CA ILE A 86 2.14 -6.74 -10.23
C ILE A 86 1.97 -7.44 -11.58
N ASP A 87 0.78 -7.36 -12.14
CA ASP A 87 0.44 -7.96 -13.45
C ASP A 87 0.93 -9.42 -13.59
N GLY A 88 0.71 -10.26 -12.58
CA GLY A 88 1.08 -11.67 -12.60
C GLY A 88 2.56 -11.97 -12.39
N ARG A 89 3.33 -11.04 -11.82
CA ARG A 89 4.75 -11.21 -11.47
C ARG A 89 5.01 -10.75 -10.05
N LEU A 90 5.98 -11.40 -9.39
CA LEU A 90 6.43 -11.03 -8.04
C LEU A 90 7.66 -10.14 -8.10
N TYR A 91 7.65 -9.08 -7.30
CA TYR A 91 8.76 -8.15 -7.12
C TYR A 91 9.08 -8.06 -5.63
N PRO A 92 10.23 -8.62 -5.18
CA PRO A 92 10.63 -8.55 -3.79
C PRO A 92 10.81 -7.12 -3.31
N LEU A 93 10.24 -6.84 -2.13
CA LEU A 93 10.36 -5.56 -1.44
C LEU A 93 11.12 -5.74 -0.13
N GLY A 94 11.71 -4.65 0.35
CA GLY A 94 12.33 -4.54 1.66
C GLY A 94 11.85 -3.30 2.41
N GLU A 95 12.29 -3.16 3.65
CA GLU A 95 12.01 -1.98 4.46
C GLU A 95 12.45 -0.69 3.73
N GLY A 96 11.58 0.30 3.71
CA GLY A 96 11.80 1.57 3.01
C GLY A 96 11.44 1.55 1.53
N ASP A 97 11.04 0.39 0.96
CA ASP A 97 10.49 0.37 -0.39
C ASP A 97 9.06 0.92 -0.40
N ALA A 98 8.77 1.65 -1.47
CA ALA A 98 7.47 2.22 -1.77
C ALA A 98 6.98 1.72 -3.14
N VAL A 99 5.68 1.53 -3.25
CA VAL A 99 5.00 1.17 -4.50
C VAL A 99 3.83 2.10 -4.72
N GLY A 100 3.72 2.67 -5.93
CA GLY A 100 2.63 3.58 -6.29
C GLY A 100 1.80 3.03 -7.44
N PHE A 101 0.49 3.16 -7.32
CA PHE A 101 -0.49 2.68 -8.29
C PHE A 101 -1.38 3.84 -8.77
N PRO A 102 -1.01 4.51 -9.87
CA PRO A 102 -1.82 5.57 -10.46
C PRO A 102 -3.15 5.02 -10.96
N ALA A 103 -4.23 5.78 -10.70
CA ALA A 103 -5.56 5.44 -11.17
C ALA A 103 -5.66 5.31 -12.69
N GLY A 104 -6.54 4.44 -13.18
CA GLY A 104 -6.87 4.35 -14.59
C GLY A 104 -5.84 3.66 -15.47
N THR A 105 -4.72 3.20 -14.90
CA THR A 105 -3.63 2.56 -15.67
C THR A 105 -3.87 1.08 -15.97
N GLY A 106 -4.81 0.45 -15.26
CA GLY A 106 -5.05 -1.00 -15.32
C GLY A 106 -3.94 -1.82 -14.66
N LEU A 107 -3.00 -1.19 -13.94
CA LEU A 107 -1.91 -1.87 -13.24
C LEU A 107 -2.47 -2.69 -12.08
N CYS A 108 -2.61 -3.99 -12.30
CA CYS A 108 -3.14 -4.90 -11.29
C CYS A 108 -2.10 -5.21 -10.23
N HIS A 109 -2.49 -5.14 -8.95
CA HIS A 109 -1.56 -5.28 -7.84
C HIS A 109 -2.17 -5.92 -6.59
N SER A 110 -1.31 -6.44 -5.74
CA SER A 110 -1.52 -6.85 -4.35
C SER A 110 -0.17 -6.96 -3.66
N ILE A 111 -0.12 -6.92 -2.33
CA ILE A 111 1.09 -7.21 -1.57
C ILE A 111 0.93 -8.57 -0.90
N LEU A 112 1.91 -9.44 -1.10
CA LEU A 112 1.92 -10.81 -0.61
C LEU A 112 3.03 -10.99 0.44
N ASN A 113 2.75 -11.69 1.51
CA ASN A 113 3.77 -12.09 2.46
C ASN A 113 4.14 -13.58 2.26
N ASN A 114 5.15 -13.81 1.43
CA ASN A 114 5.74 -15.12 1.20
C ASN A 114 6.85 -15.48 2.22
N SER A 115 7.20 -14.52 3.11
CA SER A 115 8.21 -14.71 4.15
C SER A 115 7.67 -15.45 5.38
N ASP A 116 8.58 -15.82 6.29
CA ASP A 116 8.23 -16.47 7.57
C ASP A 116 7.93 -15.45 8.69
N ASP A 117 8.18 -14.16 8.45
CA ASP A 117 8.00 -13.08 9.42
C ASP A 117 6.79 -12.21 9.10
N GLU A 118 6.25 -11.53 10.11
CA GLU A 118 5.18 -10.54 9.91
C GLU A 118 5.72 -9.33 9.14
N VAL A 119 4.96 -8.90 8.15
CA VAL A 119 5.21 -7.66 7.40
C VAL A 119 4.32 -6.55 7.95
N ARG A 120 4.83 -5.31 7.96
CA ARG A 120 4.06 -4.10 8.31
C ARG A 120 4.13 -3.10 7.18
N LEU A 121 2.97 -2.57 6.84
CA LEU A 121 2.79 -1.64 5.74
C LEU A 121 2.11 -0.36 6.21
N LEU A 122 2.44 0.75 5.58
CA LEU A 122 1.60 1.93 5.54
C LEU A 122 0.94 1.98 4.16
N VAL A 123 -0.38 1.92 4.14
CA VAL A 123 -1.18 2.01 2.91
C VAL A 123 -1.90 3.35 2.91
N ALA A 124 -1.74 4.12 1.85
CA ALA A 124 -2.45 5.36 1.63
C ALA A 124 -3.14 5.32 0.28
N GLY A 125 -4.41 5.68 0.23
CA GLY A 125 -5.19 5.70 -0.99
C GLY A 125 -6.30 6.74 -0.91
N GLU A 126 -6.90 7.02 -2.04
CA GLU A 126 -8.11 7.83 -2.06
C GLU A 126 -9.28 7.08 -1.43
N ARG A 127 -10.22 7.80 -0.86
CA ARG A 127 -11.48 7.21 -0.39
C ARG A 127 -12.35 6.86 -1.57
N SER A 128 -13.14 5.78 -1.40
CA SER A 128 -14.06 5.26 -2.42
C SER A 128 -14.87 6.35 -3.08
N LYS A 129 -14.82 6.35 -4.41
CA LYS A 129 -15.52 7.28 -5.29
C LYS A 129 -16.65 6.56 -6.02
N PRO A 130 -17.82 7.19 -6.19
CA PRO A 130 -18.94 6.57 -6.91
C PRO A 130 -18.62 6.18 -8.36
N GLU A 131 -17.70 6.92 -9.00
CA GLU A 131 -17.23 6.67 -10.35
C GLU A 131 -16.16 5.59 -10.44
N ASN A 132 -15.56 5.16 -9.32
CA ASN A 132 -14.52 4.13 -9.35
C ASN A 132 -15.06 2.79 -9.85
N ARG A 133 -14.26 2.11 -10.64
CA ARG A 133 -14.51 0.74 -11.12
C ARG A 133 -13.29 -0.09 -10.80
N ILE A 134 -13.53 -1.35 -10.47
CA ILE A 134 -12.49 -2.29 -10.02
C ILE A 134 -12.44 -3.51 -10.94
N TYR A 135 -11.23 -3.91 -11.29
CA TYR A 135 -10.97 -5.13 -12.08
C TYR A 135 -10.16 -6.12 -11.25
N TYR A 136 -10.58 -7.39 -11.22
CA TYR A 136 -9.90 -8.50 -10.54
C TYR A 136 -9.46 -9.55 -11.55
N PRO A 137 -8.20 -9.52 -12.04
CA PRO A 137 -7.72 -10.42 -13.09
C PRO A 137 -7.72 -11.90 -12.68
N CYS A 138 -7.47 -12.19 -11.41
CA CYS A 138 -7.35 -13.55 -10.88
C CYS A 138 -8.66 -14.06 -10.25
N ASN A 139 -9.68 -13.19 -10.10
CA ASN A 139 -10.94 -13.52 -9.42
C ASN A 139 -12.13 -13.07 -10.27
N PRO A 140 -12.34 -13.68 -11.47
CA PRO A 140 -13.39 -13.25 -12.40
C PRO A 140 -14.82 -13.46 -11.86
N GLU A 141 -15.00 -14.33 -10.87
CA GLU A 141 -16.27 -14.55 -10.16
C GLU A 141 -16.76 -13.30 -9.42
N GLN A 142 -15.85 -12.38 -9.08
CA GLN A 142 -16.20 -11.09 -8.45
C GLN A 142 -17.08 -10.23 -9.36
N ARG A 143 -17.00 -10.41 -10.70
CA ARG A 143 -17.86 -9.68 -11.65
C ARG A 143 -19.34 -9.88 -11.37
N ALA A 144 -19.75 -11.08 -11.00
CA ALA A 144 -21.16 -11.39 -10.72
C ALA A 144 -21.66 -10.76 -9.40
N ARG A 145 -20.73 -10.35 -8.52
CA ARG A 145 -21.03 -9.82 -7.18
C ARG A 145 -20.89 -8.31 -7.07
N ARG A 146 -20.32 -7.65 -8.10
CA ARG A 146 -19.96 -6.23 -8.06
C ARG A 146 -20.62 -5.44 -9.17
N ALA A 147 -21.31 -4.37 -8.78
CA ALA A 147 -21.89 -3.42 -9.73
C ALA A 147 -20.85 -2.43 -10.31
N ASP A 148 -19.71 -2.29 -9.63
CA ASP A 148 -18.59 -1.41 -9.96
C ASP A 148 -17.46 -2.14 -10.69
N TRP A 149 -17.78 -3.20 -11.44
CA TRP A 149 -16.78 -3.91 -12.24
C TRP A 149 -16.25 -3.04 -13.39
N TRP A 150 -14.93 -3.07 -13.60
CA TRP A 150 -14.27 -2.33 -14.66
C TRP A 150 -14.15 -3.15 -15.94
N ASP A 151 -15.09 -2.99 -16.87
CA ASP A 151 -15.16 -3.78 -18.11
C ASP A 151 -14.15 -3.34 -19.17
N ASP A 152 -13.83 -2.06 -19.24
CA ASP A 152 -12.94 -1.44 -20.23
C ASP A 152 -11.54 -1.15 -19.67
N VAL A 153 -11.07 -1.99 -18.75
CA VAL A 153 -9.72 -1.89 -18.18
C VAL A 153 -8.67 -1.91 -19.30
N PRO A 154 -7.67 -1.00 -19.27
CA PRO A 154 -6.59 -1.01 -20.23
C PRO A 154 -5.88 -2.36 -20.27
N PRO A 155 -5.70 -2.99 -21.46
CA PRO A 155 -5.08 -4.29 -21.56
C PRO A 155 -3.60 -4.24 -21.15
N ARG A 156 -3.18 -5.19 -20.32
CA ARG A 156 -1.80 -5.31 -19.86
C ARG A 156 -1.29 -6.75 -20.00
N PRO A 157 0.02 -6.94 -20.35
CA PRO A 157 0.61 -8.27 -20.38
C PRO A 157 0.64 -8.89 -18.97
N MET A 158 -0.05 -10.01 -18.80
CA MET A 158 -0.14 -10.72 -17.53
C MET A 158 0.92 -11.81 -17.43
N GLY A 159 1.64 -11.86 -16.31
CA GLY A 159 2.54 -12.96 -15.95
C GLY A 159 1.79 -14.20 -15.44
N PRO A 160 2.52 -15.28 -15.11
CA PRO A 160 1.91 -16.57 -14.79
C PRO A 160 1.48 -16.71 -13.33
N HIS A 161 1.81 -15.79 -12.42
CA HIS A 161 1.52 -15.91 -11.00
C HIS A 161 0.06 -15.55 -10.70
N ASP A 162 -0.64 -16.42 -9.99
CA ASP A 162 -2.08 -16.34 -9.72
C ASP A 162 -2.48 -15.35 -8.59
N GLY A 163 -1.49 -14.70 -7.95
CA GLY A 163 -1.73 -13.75 -6.86
C GLY A 163 -2.04 -14.40 -5.50
N VAL A 164 -1.91 -15.72 -5.38
CA VAL A 164 -2.01 -16.42 -4.09
C VAL A 164 -0.63 -16.50 -3.44
N PRO A 165 -0.48 -16.27 -2.13
CA PRO A 165 0.81 -16.36 -1.47
C PRO A 165 1.46 -17.73 -1.62
N ASP A 166 2.72 -17.76 -2.02
CA ASP A 166 3.54 -18.96 -2.24
C ASP A 166 4.40 -19.28 -1.01
N ARG A 167 3.79 -19.55 0.12
CA ARG A 167 4.54 -19.87 1.34
C ARG A 167 5.44 -21.09 1.14
N GLY A 168 6.76 -20.86 1.16
CA GLY A 168 7.76 -21.90 0.95
C GLY A 168 8.37 -21.96 -0.46
N ARG A 169 7.92 -21.20 -1.42
CA ARG A 169 8.61 -20.98 -2.70
C ARG A 169 9.72 -19.94 -2.55
N ARG A 170 10.89 -20.36 -2.10
CA ARG A 170 12.08 -19.49 -2.01
C ARG A 170 12.82 -19.29 -3.34
N ASP A 171 12.32 -19.82 -4.46
CA ASP A 171 13.17 -20.06 -5.65
C ASP A 171 12.79 -19.32 -6.92
N SER A 172 12.16 -18.15 -6.90
CA SER A 172 11.90 -17.54 -8.21
C SER A 172 11.94 -16.02 -8.33
N ALA A 173 12.24 -15.29 -7.32
CA ALA A 173 12.55 -13.88 -7.52
C ALA A 173 13.99 -13.73 -8.02
N LYS A 174 14.22 -14.04 -9.31
CA LYS A 174 15.35 -13.40 -10.00
C LYS A 174 15.10 -11.91 -9.92
N GLU A 175 16.12 -11.16 -9.45
CA GLU A 175 16.17 -9.70 -9.58
C GLU A 175 15.77 -9.30 -11.00
N GLY A 176 14.47 -9.12 -11.23
CA GLY A 176 13.95 -8.46 -12.39
C GLY A 176 14.25 -6.97 -12.29
N ALA A 177 14.44 -6.30 -13.40
CA ALA A 177 14.59 -4.86 -13.41
C ALA A 177 13.47 -4.24 -12.55
N ARG A 178 13.83 -3.40 -11.57
CA ARG A 178 12.88 -2.69 -10.72
C ARG A 178 11.88 -1.94 -11.59
N LEU A 179 10.60 -2.17 -11.37
CA LEU A 179 9.57 -1.42 -12.08
C LEU A 179 9.61 0.05 -11.66
N ALA A 180 9.22 0.94 -12.56
CA ALA A 180 9.15 2.38 -12.28
C ALA A 180 8.19 2.73 -11.13
N CYS A 181 7.25 1.86 -10.81
CA CYS A 181 6.33 2.01 -9.67
C CYS A 181 6.89 1.48 -8.34
N ILE A 182 8.16 1.02 -8.28
CA ILE A 182 8.82 0.51 -7.06
C ILE A 182 10.10 1.31 -6.81
N LEU A 183 10.17 2.03 -5.70
CA LEU A 183 11.32 2.84 -5.29
C LEU A 183 11.70 2.58 -3.84
N ASN A 184 12.99 2.69 -3.52
CA ASN A 184 13.45 2.75 -2.13
C ASN A 184 13.85 4.21 -1.81
N TRP A 185 13.36 4.74 -0.69
CA TRP A 185 13.59 6.13 -0.33
C TRP A 185 15.09 6.47 -0.21
N GLN A 186 15.93 5.55 0.27
CA GLN A 186 17.37 5.79 0.44
C GLN A 186 18.12 6.04 -0.87
N GLY A 187 17.63 5.46 -1.98
CA GLY A 187 18.21 5.67 -3.30
C GLY A 187 17.72 6.92 -4.03
N GLU A 188 16.69 7.58 -3.50
CA GLU A 188 15.95 8.66 -4.19
C GLU A 188 15.98 9.99 -3.43
N GLU A 189 16.70 10.08 -2.31
CA GLU A 189 16.78 11.31 -1.51
C GLU A 189 17.25 12.51 -2.35
N GLN A 190 16.52 13.61 -2.23
CA GLN A 190 16.89 14.90 -2.80
C GLN A 190 17.62 15.76 -1.73
N PRO A 191 18.46 16.70 -2.15
CA PRO A 191 19.06 17.67 -1.23
C PRO A 191 17.98 18.35 -0.38
N ALA A 192 18.38 18.75 0.85
CA ALA A 192 17.47 19.42 1.77
C ALA A 192 16.81 20.63 1.12
N ASP A 193 15.49 20.70 1.24
CA ASP A 193 14.70 21.84 0.80
C ASP A 193 14.74 22.96 1.85
N HIS A 194 14.48 24.20 1.45
CA HIS A 194 14.40 25.37 2.32
C HIS A 194 13.33 26.34 1.78
N TYR A 195 12.79 27.18 2.66
CA TYR A 195 11.89 28.23 2.22
C TYR A 195 12.65 29.33 1.44
N ALA A 196 12.01 29.90 0.44
CA ALA A 196 12.60 31.00 -0.34
C ALA A 196 13.04 32.15 0.57
N GLY A 197 14.35 32.43 0.59
CA GLY A 197 14.94 33.48 1.43
C GLY A 197 15.36 33.01 2.83
N ASP A 198 15.33 31.70 3.12
CA ASP A 198 15.81 31.15 4.37
C ASP A 198 16.91 30.10 4.05
N ASP A 199 18.05 30.24 4.76
CA ASP A 199 19.19 29.31 4.63
C ASP A 199 19.04 28.08 5.55
N GLU A 200 18.00 28.04 6.39
CA GLU A 200 17.74 26.91 7.28
C GLU A 200 17.21 25.72 6.47
N LYS A 201 17.97 24.65 6.49
CA LYS A 201 17.59 23.40 5.82
C LYS A 201 16.48 22.70 6.62
N MET A 202 15.35 22.40 5.99
CA MET A 202 14.22 21.77 6.65
C MET A 202 14.36 20.26 6.74
N LEU A 203 14.35 19.59 5.61
CA LEU A 203 14.43 18.12 5.58
C LEU A 203 15.10 17.63 4.30
N ILE A 204 15.68 16.43 4.40
CA ILE A 204 16.11 15.66 3.23
C ILE A 204 14.97 14.67 2.93
N GLY A 205 14.51 14.61 1.69
CA GLY A 205 13.35 13.79 1.44
C GLY A 205 13.18 13.29 0.01
N VAL A 206 12.13 12.52 -0.18
CA VAL A 206 11.70 11.98 -1.46
C VAL A 206 10.24 12.34 -1.69
N ASP A 207 9.94 12.91 -2.85
CA ASP A 207 8.56 13.09 -3.34
C ASP A 207 8.14 11.85 -4.14
N PHE A 208 7.48 10.93 -3.48
CA PHE A 208 6.96 9.72 -4.11
C PHE A 208 5.84 10.01 -5.10
N SER A 209 5.03 11.03 -4.86
CA SER A 209 3.90 11.34 -5.74
C SER A 209 4.37 11.65 -7.15
N ASN A 210 5.36 12.52 -7.30
CA ASN A 210 5.94 12.85 -8.60
C ASN A 210 6.62 11.65 -9.26
N ARG A 211 7.31 10.81 -8.47
CA ARG A 211 8.03 9.65 -9.00
C ARG A 211 7.08 8.58 -9.54
N PHE A 212 5.95 8.38 -8.92
CA PHE A 212 4.96 7.37 -9.33
C PHE A 212 3.89 7.91 -10.29
N GLY A 213 3.85 9.20 -10.55
CA GLY A 213 2.79 9.83 -11.35
C GLY A 213 1.45 9.87 -10.61
N ILE A 214 1.48 9.82 -9.29
CA ILE A 214 0.33 10.05 -8.41
C ILE A 214 0.05 11.55 -8.40
N THR A 215 -1.18 11.94 -8.73
CA THR A 215 -1.51 13.36 -8.95
C THR A 215 -2.46 13.94 -7.91
N ARG A 216 -3.12 13.10 -7.13
CA ARG A 216 -4.15 13.50 -6.16
C ARG A 216 -3.75 13.28 -4.71
N LEU A 217 -2.69 12.50 -4.48
CA LEU A 217 -2.08 12.31 -3.17
C LEU A 217 -0.69 12.94 -3.16
N GLY A 218 -0.39 13.80 -2.17
CA GLY A 218 0.96 14.27 -1.89
C GLY A 218 1.61 13.35 -0.87
N ILE A 219 2.61 12.56 -1.28
CA ILE A 219 3.27 11.58 -0.42
C ILE A 219 4.77 11.83 -0.44
N HIS A 220 5.31 12.16 0.73
CA HIS A 220 6.71 12.47 0.90
C HIS A 220 7.29 11.64 2.05
N HIS A 221 8.52 11.16 1.89
CA HIS A 221 9.34 10.67 2.98
C HIS A 221 10.36 11.76 3.32
N GLY A 222 10.51 12.10 4.59
CA GLY A 222 11.47 13.11 5.03
C GLY A 222 12.24 12.70 6.27
N ARG A 223 13.55 13.05 6.30
CA ARG A 223 14.43 12.99 7.48
C ARG A 223 14.72 14.43 7.97
N LEU A 224 14.54 14.65 9.27
CA LEU A 224 14.96 15.86 9.98
C LEU A 224 16.38 15.73 10.50
#